data_a3dca92c372b536d5c7690efc4a2a23d
#
_entry.id   a3dca92c372b536d5c7690efc4a2a23d
#
_cell.length_a   1.000
_cell.length_b   1.000
_cell.length_c   1.000
_cell.angle_alpha   90.00
_cell.angle_beta   90.00
_cell.angle_gamma   90.00
#
_symmetry.space_group_name_H-M   'P 1'
#
loop_
_entity.id
_entity.type
_entity.pdbx_description
1 polymer ?
#
loop_
_entity_poly.entity_id
_entity_poly.type
_entity_poly.pdbx_seq_one_letter_code
_entity_poly.pdbx_strand_id
1 'polypeptide(L)'
;MRWLTAGESHGQALSAIVEGIPASVIVSTSDIDFHLRRRRLGVGRGARQNFEADKVTILGGIRLGLTQGGPIAIQIDNSEWPKWEKVMSADPVPKEEIENLARNAPLTRPRPGHADLVGMQKYNLDDARPILERASARETASRVALGAVARKFLEQSVGITILSHVLSIGTVRVSDQAQLPSSTDMDRIDSDPVRCADSTASAKMVEEIEAAHRDGDTLGGVVEVLAFNMPPGLGSHVHWDRRLDARLAGAVMGIQAIKGVEIGDGFQTASRRGSVAHDEIEKNSKGSIVRRTDRAGGTEGGMSNGEILRVRAAMKPISTVPKALDTVDVATGEDAKAINQRSDVCAVPAAGVVAEAMVALVLAEAVLEKFGGDSVTETRRNFESYMASLNYK
;
A
#
# COMPACT_ATOMS: atom_id res chain seq x y z
N MET A 1 2.56 -15.98 9.15
CA MET A 1 2.89 -15.63 7.75
C MET A 1 4.13 -14.74 7.73
N ARG A 2 5.06 -14.91 6.77
CA ARG A 2 6.22 -14.01 6.59
C ARG A 2 6.32 -13.61 5.12
N TRP A 3 6.82 -12.43 4.85
CA TRP A 3 7.07 -11.99 3.48
C TRP A 3 8.30 -11.10 3.39
N LEU A 4 8.90 -11.07 2.22
CA LEU A 4 10.10 -10.30 1.92
C LEU A 4 10.04 -9.77 0.49
N THR A 5 10.58 -8.57 0.28
CA THR A 5 10.77 -7.97 -1.05
C THR A 5 12.23 -7.63 -1.27
N ALA A 6 12.70 -7.77 -2.51
CA ALA A 6 14.05 -7.42 -2.93
C ALA A 6 14.01 -6.75 -4.32
N GLY A 7 15.16 -6.19 -4.72
CA GLY A 7 15.35 -5.54 -6.01
C GLY A 7 15.32 -4.02 -5.93
N GLU A 8 15.88 -3.40 -6.95
CA GLU A 8 16.09 -1.97 -7.13
C GLU A 8 15.15 -1.41 -8.20
N SER A 9 14.91 -0.09 -8.19
CA SER A 9 14.03 0.58 -9.14
C SER A 9 14.44 0.37 -10.60
N HIS A 10 15.74 0.38 -10.86
CA HIS A 10 16.31 0.17 -12.19
C HIS A 10 17.13 -1.12 -12.28
N GLY A 11 17.02 -2.03 -11.30
CA GLY A 11 17.55 -3.38 -11.37
C GLY A 11 16.82 -4.24 -12.41
N GLN A 12 17.27 -5.47 -12.60
CA GLN A 12 16.73 -6.40 -13.59
C GLN A 12 15.26 -6.72 -13.33
N ALA A 13 14.92 -6.95 -12.07
CA ALA A 13 13.56 -7.27 -11.61
C ALA A 13 13.38 -6.93 -10.13
N LEU A 14 12.13 -6.85 -9.70
CA LEU A 14 11.77 -6.94 -8.29
C LEU A 14 11.43 -8.39 -7.96
N SER A 15 11.79 -8.83 -6.77
CA SER A 15 11.44 -10.14 -6.23
C SER A 15 10.58 -10.00 -4.99
N ALA A 16 9.61 -10.89 -4.84
CA ALA A 16 8.73 -10.96 -3.69
C ALA A 16 8.52 -12.41 -3.25
N ILE A 17 8.60 -12.68 -1.97
CA ILE A 17 8.36 -14.01 -1.40
C ILE A 17 7.36 -13.88 -0.27
N VAL A 18 6.36 -14.78 -0.25
CA VAL A 18 5.46 -14.96 0.90
C VAL A 18 5.40 -16.43 1.28
N GLU A 19 5.45 -16.69 2.57
CA GLU A 19 5.36 -18.01 3.20
C GLU A 19 4.19 -18.04 4.18
N GLY A 20 3.52 -19.19 4.27
CA GLY A 20 2.42 -19.44 5.20
C GLY A 20 1.04 -19.20 4.60
N ILE A 21 0.92 -19.06 3.29
CA ILE A 21 -0.39 -19.13 2.60
C ILE A 21 -0.80 -20.60 2.50
N PRO A 22 -2.01 -20.99 2.96
CA PRO A 22 -2.48 -22.36 2.88
C PRO A 22 -2.56 -22.90 1.45
N ALA A 23 -2.53 -24.23 1.31
CA ALA A 23 -2.72 -24.90 0.03
C ALA A 23 -4.13 -24.68 -0.51
N SER A 24 -4.28 -24.84 -1.84
CA SER A 24 -5.54 -24.80 -2.58
C SER A 24 -6.25 -23.45 -2.64
N VAL A 25 -5.56 -22.35 -2.36
CA VAL A 25 -6.08 -21.01 -2.72
C VAL A 25 -5.98 -20.84 -4.22
N ILE A 26 -7.11 -20.51 -4.87
CA ILE A 26 -7.17 -20.22 -6.30
C ILE A 26 -6.58 -18.84 -6.56
N VAL A 27 -5.44 -18.79 -7.24
CA VAL A 27 -4.76 -17.54 -7.62
C VAL A 27 -3.92 -17.77 -8.88
N SER A 28 -3.92 -16.79 -9.76
CA SER A 28 -3.23 -16.83 -11.06
C SER A 28 -2.40 -15.56 -11.27
N THR A 29 -1.56 -15.56 -12.30
CA THR A 29 -0.83 -14.36 -12.75
C THR A 29 -1.80 -13.22 -13.08
N SER A 30 -2.96 -13.50 -13.67
CA SER A 30 -3.96 -12.47 -14.02
C SER A 30 -4.56 -11.78 -12.80
N ASP A 31 -4.70 -12.47 -11.67
CA ASP A 31 -5.16 -11.85 -10.42
C ASP A 31 -4.13 -10.85 -9.88
N ILE A 32 -2.85 -11.19 -9.98
CA ILE A 32 -1.75 -10.31 -9.58
C ILE A 32 -1.66 -9.09 -10.53
N ASP A 33 -1.69 -9.34 -11.83
CA ASP A 33 -1.65 -8.29 -12.87
C ASP A 33 -2.82 -7.31 -12.74
N PHE A 34 -4.00 -7.78 -12.35
CA PHE A 34 -5.15 -6.92 -12.10
C PHE A 34 -4.83 -5.85 -11.05
N HIS A 35 -4.27 -6.23 -9.91
CA HIS A 35 -3.91 -5.28 -8.85
C HIS A 35 -2.72 -4.40 -9.20
N LEU A 36 -1.75 -4.90 -9.96
CA LEU A 36 -0.64 -4.11 -10.48
C LEU A 36 -1.11 -3.04 -11.48
N ARG A 37 -2.11 -3.35 -12.33
CA ARG A 37 -2.74 -2.35 -13.19
C ARG A 37 -3.47 -1.28 -12.38
N ARG A 38 -4.21 -1.65 -11.33
CA ARG A 38 -4.87 -0.71 -10.42
C ARG A 38 -3.88 0.26 -9.77
N ARG A 39 -2.69 -0.22 -9.38
CA ARG A 39 -1.61 0.62 -8.82
C ARG A 39 -1.15 1.73 -9.77
N ARG A 40 -1.38 1.59 -11.07
CA ARG A 40 -1.00 2.59 -12.08
C ARG A 40 -2.10 3.64 -12.35
N LEU A 41 -3.29 3.45 -11.82
CA LEU A 41 -4.41 4.37 -12.00
C LEU A 41 -4.16 5.73 -11.33
N GLY A 42 -4.90 6.74 -11.78
CA GLY A 42 -4.91 8.10 -11.26
C GLY A 42 -4.22 9.10 -12.19
N VAL A 43 -4.79 10.30 -12.29
CA VAL A 43 -4.18 11.46 -12.97
C VAL A 43 -3.02 12.00 -12.14
N GLY A 44 -2.15 12.80 -12.77
CA GLY A 44 -0.94 13.34 -12.13
C GLY A 44 0.23 12.36 -12.08
N ARG A 45 0.10 11.20 -12.75
CA ARG A 45 1.16 10.18 -12.85
C ARG A 45 2.16 10.55 -13.93
N GLY A 46 3.44 10.28 -13.69
CA GLY A 46 4.50 10.51 -14.67
C GLY A 46 4.38 9.61 -15.90
N ALA A 47 4.99 10.04 -17.01
CA ALA A 47 4.94 9.34 -18.29
C ALA A 47 5.42 7.88 -18.24
N ARG A 48 6.25 7.51 -17.26
CA ARG A 48 6.74 6.14 -17.05
C ARG A 48 5.59 5.14 -16.85
N GLN A 49 4.53 5.54 -16.16
CA GLN A 49 3.37 4.68 -15.86
C GLN A 49 2.60 4.25 -17.14
N ASN A 50 2.73 4.99 -18.23
CA ASN A 50 2.00 4.72 -19.47
C ASN A 50 2.62 3.58 -20.30
N PHE A 51 3.94 3.33 -20.14
CA PHE A 51 4.66 2.33 -20.94
C PHE A 51 5.34 1.23 -20.08
N GLU A 52 5.37 1.37 -18.76
CA GLU A 52 5.93 0.37 -17.87
C GLU A 52 4.91 -0.75 -17.65
N ALA A 53 5.04 -1.84 -18.38
CA ALA A 53 4.28 -3.06 -18.15
C ALA A 53 5.03 -3.89 -17.10
N ASP A 54 4.44 -4.01 -15.91
CA ASP A 54 4.93 -4.91 -14.86
C ASP A 54 4.66 -6.36 -15.29
N LYS A 55 5.61 -6.99 -15.98
CA LYS A 55 5.48 -8.40 -16.35
C LYS A 55 5.73 -9.26 -15.13
N VAL A 56 4.71 -10.00 -14.72
CA VAL A 56 4.77 -10.90 -13.56
C VAL A 56 5.13 -12.31 -13.99
N THR A 57 6.05 -12.93 -13.25
CA THR A 57 6.37 -14.35 -13.36
C THR A 57 6.28 -14.99 -11.98
N ILE A 58 5.44 -16.01 -11.83
CA ILE A 58 5.38 -16.84 -10.62
C ILE A 58 6.46 -17.91 -10.75
N LEU A 59 7.46 -17.85 -9.87
CA LEU A 59 8.63 -18.76 -9.91
C LEU A 59 8.39 -20.06 -9.14
N GLY A 60 7.46 -20.08 -8.18
CA GLY A 60 7.15 -21.26 -7.38
C GLY A 60 6.01 -21.03 -6.39
N GLY A 61 5.55 -22.10 -5.75
CA GLY A 61 4.51 -22.08 -4.72
C GLY A 61 3.07 -22.12 -5.25
N ILE A 62 2.88 -21.99 -6.58
CA ILE A 62 1.57 -22.09 -7.25
C ILE A 62 1.70 -23.04 -8.43
N ARG A 63 0.75 -23.98 -8.58
CA ARG A 63 0.68 -24.90 -9.69
C ARG A 63 -0.76 -25.02 -10.18
N LEU A 64 -0.96 -24.89 -11.49
CA LEU A 64 -2.29 -24.97 -12.13
C LEU A 64 -3.32 -24.04 -11.46
N GLY A 65 -2.88 -22.84 -11.06
CA GLY A 65 -3.74 -21.85 -10.40
C GLY A 65 -4.05 -22.10 -8.92
N LEU A 66 -3.39 -23.07 -8.29
CA LEU A 66 -3.59 -23.41 -6.87
C LEU A 66 -2.29 -23.25 -6.08
N THR A 67 -2.35 -22.64 -4.92
CA THR A 67 -1.24 -22.60 -3.95
C THR A 67 -0.93 -24.00 -3.43
N GLN A 68 0.34 -24.25 -3.10
CA GLN A 68 0.82 -25.58 -2.67
C GLN A 68 1.14 -25.66 -1.17
N GLY A 69 0.89 -24.59 -0.38
CA GLY A 69 1.25 -24.52 1.03
C GLY A 69 2.73 -24.20 1.30
N GLY A 70 3.57 -24.16 0.28
CA GLY A 70 4.98 -23.76 0.37
C GLY A 70 5.16 -22.27 0.07
N PRO A 71 6.44 -21.76 0.14
CA PRO A 71 6.74 -20.39 -0.21
C PRO A 71 6.32 -20.06 -1.66
N ILE A 72 5.68 -18.92 -1.84
CA ILE A 72 5.33 -18.38 -3.15
C ILE A 72 6.37 -17.32 -3.51
N ALA A 73 7.05 -17.51 -4.64
CA ALA A 73 8.04 -16.59 -5.16
C ALA A 73 7.55 -15.95 -6.46
N ILE A 74 7.60 -14.61 -6.51
CA ILE A 74 7.10 -13.80 -7.63
C ILE A 74 8.23 -12.88 -8.09
N GLN A 75 8.42 -12.78 -9.40
CA GLN A 75 9.32 -11.83 -10.04
C GLN A 75 8.48 -10.83 -10.85
N ILE A 76 8.89 -9.56 -10.81
CA ILE A 76 8.31 -8.47 -11.61
C ILE A 76 9.44 -7.85 -12.43
N ASP A 77 9.44 -8.07 -13.74
CA ASP A 77 10.48 -7.63 -14.64
C ASP A 77 10.53 -6.11 -14.79
N ASN A 78 11.70 -5.58 -15.07
CA ASN A 78 11.89 -4.17 -15.40
C ASN A 78 12.11 -3.98 -16.90
N SER A 79 11.16 -3.35 -17.57
CA SER A 79 11.25 -3.09 -19.03
C SER A 79 12.39 -2.16 -19.43
N GLU A 80 12.92 -1.36 -18.49
CA GLU A 80 14.06 -0.47 -18.73
C GLU A 80 15.43 -1.15 -18.48
N TRP A 81 15.47 -2.38 -17.98
CA TRP A 81 16.71 -3.10 -17.65
C TRP A 81 17.78 -3.04 -18.73
N PRO A 82 17.49 -3.24 -20.03
CA PRO A 82 18.54 -3.19 -21.07
C PRO A 82 19.30 -1.86 -21.12
N LYS A 83 18.72 -0.78 -20.61
CA LYS A 83 19.37 0.54 -20.54
C LYS A 83 20.21 0.73 -19.28
N TRP A 84 20.03 -0.12 -18.28
CA TRP A 84 20.66 -0.02 -16.96
C TRP A 84 21.61 -1.16 -16.65
N GLU A 85 21.62 -2.21 -17.48
CA GLU A 85 22.32 -3.47 -17.23
C GLU A 85 23.77 -3.28 -16.79
N LYS A 86 24.53 -2.41 -17.48
CA LYS A 86 25.93 -2.14 -17.12
C LYS A 86 26.06 -1.34 -15.81
N VAL A 87 25.23 -0.31 -15.62
CA VAL A 87 25.31 0.59 -14.46
C VAL A 87 24.80 -0.07 -13.19
N MET A 88 23.84 -0.99 -13.31
CA MET A 88 23.22 -1.74 -12.21
C MET A 88 23.66 -3.21 -12.18
N SER A 89 24.77 -3.53 -12.85
CA SER A 89 25.33 -4.89 -12.83
C SER A 89 25.70 -5.32 -11.41
N ALA A 90 25.38 -6.56 -11.06
CA ALA A 90 25.83 -7.20 -9.82
C ALA A 90 27.33 -7.55 -9.86
N ASP A 91 27.87 -7.77 -11.09
CA ASP A 91 29.26 -8.08 -11.31
C ASP A 91 30.08 -6.82 -11.63
N PRO A 92 31.39 -6.80 -11.34
CA PRO A 92 32.26 -5.69 -11.71
C PRO A 92 32.23 -5.43 -13.21
N VAL A 93 32.06 -4.17 -13.59
CA VAL A 93 32.11 -3.70 -14.99
C VAL A 93 33.36 -2.84 -15.17
N PRO A 94 34.16 -3.01 -16.27
CA PRO A 94 35.29 -2.14 -16.53
C PRO A 94 34.90 -0.67 -16.54
N LYS A 95 35.72 0.17 -15.90
CA LYS A 95 35.42 1.60 -15.73
C LYS A 95 35.18 2.30 -17.07
N GLU A 96 35.94 1.94 -18.06
CA GLU A 96 35.89 2.49 -19.42
C GLU A 96 34.53 2.27 -20.12
N GLU A 97 33.76 1.25 -19.66
CA GLU A 97 32.45 0.92 -20.24
C GLU A 97 31.32 1.75 -19.64
N ILE A 98 31.53 2.31 -18.44
CA ILE A 98 30.46 3.01 -17.68
C ILE A 98 30.77 4.46 -17.35
N GLU A 99 32.03 4.90 -17.34
CA GLU A 99 32.44 6.25 -16.89
C GLU A 99 31.77 7.38 -17.69
N ASN A 100 31.52 7.19 -18.98
CA ASN A 100 30.89 8.18 -19.85
C ASN A 100 29.35 8.03 -19.96
N LEU A 101 28.76 7.09 -19.24
CA LEU A 101 27.32 6.90 -19.24
C LEU A 101 26.64 7.91 -18.30
N ALA A 102 25.74 8.73 -18.83
CA ALA A 102 24.98 9.71 -18.01
C ALA A 102 24.25 9.05 -16.82
N ARG A 103 23.81 7.79 -16.97
CA ARG A 103 23.17 7.01 -15.90
C ARG A 103 24.14 6.60 -14.79
N ASN A 104 25.44 6.63 -15.03
CA ASN A 104 26.47 6.32 -14.04
C ASN A 104 26.97 7.56 -13.28
N ALA A 105 26.51 8.76 -13.63
CA ALA A 105 26.89 9.98 -12.94
C ALA A 105 26.53 9.89 -11.45
N PRO A 106 27.46 10.18 -10.52
CA PRO A 106 27.19 10.17 -9.09
C PRO A 106 26.07 11.14 -8.71
N LEU A 107 25.22 10.72 -7.79
CA LEU A 107 24.11 11.51 -7.27
C LEU A 107 24.52 12.14 -5.94
N THR A 108 25.16 13.31 -6.00
CA THR A 108 25.75 14.01 -4.83
C THR A 108 24.86 15.10 -4.27
N ARG A 109 23.69 15.37 -4.87
CA ARG A 109 22.73 16.40 -4.46
C ARG A 109 21.48 15.77 -3.85
N PRO A 110 21.48 15.44 -2.54
CA PRO A 110 20.37 14.72 -1.92
C PRO A 110 19.08 15.55 -1.96
N ARG A 111 17.95 14.87 -2.19
CA ARG A 111 16.63 15.51 -2.22
C ARG A 111 16.11 15.74 -0.80
N PRO A 112 15.66 16.96 -0.46
CA PRO A 112 14.95 17.20 0.79
C PRO A 112 13.70 16.30 0.90
N GLY A 113 13.50 15.72 2.08
CA GLY A 113 12.38 14.83 2.33
C GLY A 113 12.49 13.41 1.74
N HIS A 114 13.60 13.07 1.10
CA HIS A 114 13.91 11.70 0.63
C HIS A 114 14.91 10.99 1.57
N ALA A 115 15.15 9.71 1.35
CA ALA A 115 16.11 8.93 2.12
C ALA A 115 17.58 9.23 1.78
N ASP A 116 17.86 10.02 0.74
CA ASP A 116 19.16 10.17 0.12
C ASP A 116 20.27 10.52 1.16
N LEU A 117 20.19 11.68 1.80
CA LEU A 117 21.22 12.14 2.72
C LEU A 117 21.42 11.21 3.92
N VAL A 118 20.32 10.86 4.59
CA VAL A 118 20.36 9.99 5.78
C VAL A 118 20.86 8.60 5.42
N GLY A 119 20.49 8.09 4.26
CA GLY A 119 20.98 6.81 3.76
C GLY A 119 22.48 6.83 3.45
N MET A 120 22.97 7.88 2.77
CA MET A 120 24.39 8.07 2.52
C MET A 120 25.18 8.10 3.82
N GLN A 121 24.73 8.88 4.81
CA GLN A 121 25.34 8.93 6.14
C GLN A 121 25.33 7.58 6.86
N LYS A 122 24.20 6.87 6.83
CA LYS A 122 24.04 5.58 7.50
C LYS A 122 24.97 4.50 6.96
N TYR A 123 25.13 4.45 5.65
CA TYR A 123 25.91 3.40 4.96
C TYR A 123 27.31 3.87 4.52
N ASN A 124 27.70 5.10 4.87
CA ASN A 124 28.99 5.72 4.51
C ASN A 124 29.20 5.70 2.98
N LEU A 125 28.24 6.25 2.26
CA LEU A 125 28.26 6.32 0.79
C LEU A 125 28.47 7.77 0.34
N ASP A 126 29.17 7.93 -0.78
CA ASP A 126 29.40 9.20 -1.48
C ASP A 126 28.44 9.43 -2.66
N ASP A 127 27.60 8.44 -2.96
CA ASP A 127 26.59 8.44 -4.02
C ASP A 127 25.21 8.00 -3.44
N ALA A 128 24.17 8.79 -3.67
CA ALA A 128 22.83 8.48 -3.22
C ALA A 128 22.16 7.37 -4.04
N ARG A 129 22.75 6.89 -5.13
CA ARG A 129 22.13 5.89 -6.02
C ARG A 129 21.69 4.62 -5.30
N PRO A 130 22.49 3.93 -4.49
CA PRO A 130 22.05 2.70 -3.82
C PRO A 130 20.82 2.94 -2.91
N ILE A 131 20.75 4.12 -2.29
CA ILE A 131 19.63 4.51 -1.43
C ILE A 131 18.39 4.79 -2.27
N LEU A 132 18.53 5.60 -3.33
CA LEU A 132 17.44 5.97 -4.24
C LEU A 132 16.80 4.73 -4.87
N GLU A 133 17.62 3.81 -5.33
CA GLU A 133 17.15 2.60 -6.02
C GLU A 133 16.26 1.74 -5.11
N ARG A 134 16.67 1.51 -3.86
CA ARG A 134 15.89 0.69 -2.93
C ARG A 134 14.75 1.44 -2.24
N ALA A 135 14.90 2.74 -1.97
CA ALA A 135 13.86 3.56 -1.34
C ALA A 135 12.76 3.99 -2.31
N SER A 136 12.89 3.67 -3.58
CA SER A 136 11.91 4.00 -4.63
C SER A 136 10.55 3.36 -4.37
N ALA A 137 9.47 4.12 -4.66
CA ALA A 137 8.10 3.60 -4.64
C ALA A 137 7.85 2.46 -5.63
N ARG A 138 8.78 2.17 -6.57
CA ARG A 138 8.74 1.01 -7.45
C ARG A 138 8.65 -0.31 -6.66
N GLU A 139 9.32 -0.39 -5.51
CA GLU A 139 9.30 -1.56 -4.61
C GLU A 139 7.87 -1.95 -4.20
N THR A 140 6.94 -1.00 -4.13
CA THR A 140 5.54 -1.28 -3.77
C THR A 140 4.82 -2.19 -4.76
N ALA A 141 5.32 -2.37 -5.99
CA ALA A 141 4.79 -3.36 -6.92
C ALA A 141 4.91 -4.78 -6.34
N SER A 142 6.02 -5.10 -5.68
CA SER A 142 6.20 -6.38 -4.97
C SER A 142 5.19 -6.55 -3.84
N ARG A 143 4.92 -5.50 -3.06
CA ARG A 143 3.89 -5.54 -1.98
C ARG A 143 2.50 -5.77 -2.53
N VAL A 144 2.15 -5.10 -3.65
CA VAL A 144 0.87 -5.28 -4.33
C VAL A 144 0.72 -6.70 -4.87
N ALA A 145 1.77 -7.28 -5.43
CA ALA A 145 1.76 -8.66 -5.90
C ALA A 145 1.49 -9.66 -4.76
N LEU A 146 2.17 -9.50 -3.62
CA LEU A 146 1.92 -10.32 -2.43
C LEU A 146 0.55 -10.08 -1.83
N GLY A 147 0.10 -8.82 -1.80
CA GLY A 147 -1.23 -8.43 -1.34
C GLY A 147 -2.34 -9.04 -2.18
N ALA A 148 -2.14 -9.21 -3.50
CA ALA A 148 -3.10 -9.91 -4.38
C ALA A 148 -3.30 -11.36 -3.95
N VAL A 149 -2.21 -12.08 -3.62
CA VAL A 149 -2.28 -13.46 -3.09
C VAL A 149 -3.02 -13.50 -1.75
N ALA A 150 -2.69 -12.58 -0.84
CA ALA A 150 -3.35 -12.48 0.47
C ALA A 150 -4.85 -12.19 0.33
N ARG A 151 -5.26 -11.31 -0.59
CA ARG A 151 -6.67 -11.03 -0.88
C ARG A 151 -7.43 -12.28 -1.34
N LYS A 152 -6.85 -13.06 -2.27
CA LYS A 152 -7.47 -14.32 -2.74
C LYS A 152 -7.65 -15.33 -1.61
N PHE A 153 -6.70 -15.41 -0.70
CA PHE A 153 -6.85 -16.22 0.51
C PHE A 153 -7.98 -15.71 1.41
N LEU A 154 -8.04 -14.42 1.69
CA LEU A 154 -9.08 -13.80 2.52
C LEU A 154 -10.48 -13.99 1.93
N GLU A 155 -10.64 -13.72 0.63
CA GLU A 155 -11.91 -13.90 -0.08
C GLU A 155 -12.40 -15.34 -0.01
N GLN A 156 -11.50 -16.32 -0.25
CA GLN A 156 -11.86 -17.73 -0.34
C GLN A 156 -11.99 -18.41 1.02
N SER A 157 -11.31 -17.94 2.05
CA SER A 157 -11.36 -18.55 3.39
C SER A 157 -12.44 -17.99 4.28
N VAL A 158 -12.59 -16.66 4.34
CA VAL A 158 -13.46 -15.97 5.30
C VAL A 158 -14.39 -14.92 4.67
N GLY A 159 -14.33 -14.72 3.34
CA GLY A 159 -15.21 -13.80 2.61
C GLY A 159 -14.86 -12.30 2.77
N ILE A 160 -13.71 -11.96 3.32
CA ILE A 160 -13.28 -10.57 3.46
C ILE A 160 -12.96 -9.99 2.09
N THR A 161 -13.54 -8.82 1.77
CA THR A 161 -13.22 -8.02 0.58
C THR A 161 -12.65 -6.68 0.98
N ILE A 162 -11.73 -6.13 0.16
CA ILE A 162 -10.99 -4.91 0.49
C ILE A 162 -11.04 -3.96 -0.71
N LEU A 163 -11.28 -2.68 -0.46
CA LEU A 163 -11.12 -1.62 -1.44
C LEU A 163 -10.53 -0.36 -0.79
N SER A 164 -10.08 0.57 -1.59
CA SER A 164 -9.66 1.90 -1.11
C SER A 164 -10.23 3.00 -1.99
N HIS A 165 -10.39 4.18 -1.40
CA HIS A 165 -10.72 5.39 -2.12
C HIS A 165 -9.93 6.59 -1.57
N VAL A 166 -9.85 7.66 -2.37
CA VAL A 166 -9.18 8.89 -1.98
C VAL A 166 -10.13 9.78 -1.20
N LEU A 167 -9.67 10.27 -0.04
CA LEU A 167 -10.40 11.22 0.81
C LEU A 167 -9.96 12.66 0.58
N SER A 168 -8.68 12.90 0.24
CA SER A 168 -8.20 14.24 -0.06
C SER A 168 -6.96 14.23 -0.96
N ILE A 169 -6.81 15.29 -1.75
CA ILE A 169 -5.59 15.63 -2.49
C ILE A 169 -5.34 17.13 -2.30
N GLY A 170 -4.12 17.50 -1.89
CA GLY A 170 -3.79 18.86 -1.55
C GLY A 170 -4.74 19.41 -0.49
N THR A 171 -5.39 20.52 -0.81
CA THR A 171 -6.35 21.19 0.06
C THR A 171 -7.79 20.71 -0.12
N VAL A 172 -8.07 19.94 -1.18
CA VAL A 172 -9.41 19.44 -1.51
C VAL A 172 -9.71 18.16 -0.73
N ARG A 173 -10.88 18.10 -0.10
CA ARG A 173 -11.30 16.98 0.73
C ARG A 173 -12.76 16.58 0.46
N VAL A 174 -13.04 15.28 0.57
CA VAL A 174 -14.39 14.72 0.64
C VAL A 174 -15.09 15.21 1.92
N SER A 175 -16.38 15.46 1.85
CA SER A 175 -17.18 15.85 3.03
C SER A 175 -17.15 14.75 4.10
N ASP A 176 -17.05 15.15 5.37
CA ASP A 176 -17.14 14.21 6.50
C ASP A 176 -18.54 13.53 6.60
N GLN A 177 -19.53 14.04 5.86
CA GLN A 177 -20.89 13.47 5.77
C GLN A 177 -21.07 12.58 4.53
N ALA A 178 -20.03 12.41 3.70
CA ALA A 178 -20.11 11.54 2.52
C ALA A 178 -20.37 10.10 2.93
N GLN A 179 -21.21 9.44 2.16
CA GLN A 179 -21.50 8.02 2.38
C GLN A 179 -20.27 7.17 2.06
N LEU A 180 -19.99 6.19 2.93
CA LEU A 180 -18.92 5.22 2.67
C LEU A 180 -19.25 4.39 1.43
N PRO A 181 -18.24 4.06 0.60
CA PRO A 181 -18.40 3.10 -0.49
C PRO A 181 -18.84 1.73 0.02
N SER A 182 -19.54 1.00 -0.82
CA SER A 182 -19.89 -0.40 -0.59
C SER A 182 -18.80 -1.35 -1.12
N SER A 183 -18.85 -2.62 -0.74
CA SER A 183 -17.92 -3.63 -1.23
C SER A 183 -17.96 -3.86 -2.75
N THR A 184 -19.02 -3.42 -3.43
CA THR A 184 -19.21 -3.55 -4.88
C THR A 184 -18.75 -2.33 -5.69
N ASP A 185 -18.28 -1.26 -5.04
CA ASP A 185 -17.92 0.00 -5.71
C ASP A 185 -16.51 0.02 -6.34
N MET A 186 -15.76 -1.09 -6.30
CA MET A 186 -14.37 -1.12 -6.77
C MET A 186 -14.22 -0.62 -8.21
N ASP A 187 -15.02 -1.13 -9.14
CA ASP A 187 -14.92 -0.75 -10.55
C ASP A 187 -15.29 0.72 -10.78
N ARG A 188 -16.28 1.23 -10.05
CA ARG A 188 -16.68 2.64 -10.09
C ARG A 188 -15.57 3.55 -9.58
N ILE A 189 -14.93 3.18 -8.48
CA ILE A 189 -13.81 3.92 -7.89
C ILE A 189 -12.58 3.85 -8.81
N ASP A 190 -12.25 2.69 -9.35
CA ASP A 190 -11.11 2.52 -10.24
C ASP A 190 -11.27 3.25 -11.58
N SER A 191 -12.51 3.49 -12.03
CA SER A 191 -12.81 4.30 -13.22
C SER A 191 -12.76 5.82 -12.98
N ASP A 192 -12.77 6.26 -11.72
CA ASP A 192 -12.63 7.68 -11.36
C ASP A 192 -11.19 8.16 -11.55
N PRO A 193 -10.96 9.37 -12.10
CA PRO A 193 -9.63 9.87 -12.43
C PRO A 193 -8.68 9.98 -11.23
N VAL A 194 -9.18 10.10 -10.02
CA VAL A 194 -8.37 10.15 -8.78
C VAL A 194 -8.73 9.04 -7.79
N ARG A 195 -9.56 8.07 -8.21
CA ARG A 195 -10.06 7.00 -7.36
C ARG A 195 -10.83 7.52 -6.13
N CYS A 196 -11.60 8.57 -6.29
CA CYS A 196 -12.47 9.14 -5.27
C CYS A 196 -13.90 8.60 -5.43
N ALA A 197 -14.56 8.25 -4.31
CA ALA A 197 -15.94 7.79 -4.33
C ALA A 197 -16.96 8.92 -4.52
N ASP A 198 -16.55 10.16 -4.23
CA ASP A 198 -17.36 11.39 -4.39
C ASP A 198 -16.94 12.11 -5.68
N SER A 199 -17.82 12.12 -6.69
CA SER A 199 -17.54 12.71 -7.99
C SER A 199 -17.35 14.24 -7.94
N THR A 200 -18.00 14.93 -7.00
CA THR A 200 -17.85 16.37 -6.84
C THR A 200 -16.49 16.73 -6.27
N ALA A 201 -16.02 15.99 -5.26
CA ALA A 201 -14.68 16.14 -4.73
C ALA A 201 -13.62 15.71 -5.74
N SER A 202 -13.88 14.63 -6.49
CA SER A 202 -12.99 14.14 -7.57
C SER A 202 -12.67 15.24 -8.59
N ALA A 203 -13.69 15.92 -9.14
CA ALA A 203 -13.49 16.98 -10.11
C ALA A 203 -12.56 18.10 -9.57
N LYS A 204 -12.78 18.52 -8.33
CA LYS A 204 -11.94 19.55 -7.68
C LYS A 204 -10.52 19.05 -7.39
N MET A 205 -10.35 17.76 -7.04
CA MET A 205 -9.02 17.15 -6.87
C MET A 205 -8.25 17.10 -8.18
N VAL A 206 -8.91 16.87 -9.31
CA VAL A 206 -8.29 16.94 -10.65
C VAL A 206 -7.80 18.37 -10.94
N GLU A 207 -8.63 19.38 -10.69
CA GLU A 207 -8.25 20.79 -10.86
C GLU A 207 -7.02 21.17 -10.00
N GLU A 208 -6.96 20.68 -8.75
CA GLU A 208 -5.85 20.91 -7.83
C GLU A 208 -4.55 20.25 -8.36
N ILE A 209 -4.63 19.02 -8.90
CA ILE A 209 -3.48 18.35 -9.53
C ILE A 209 -2.99 19.12 -10.75
N GLU A 210 -3.90 19.61 -11.60
CA GLU A 210 -3.54 20.40 -12.77
C GLU A 210 -2.90 21.76 -12.38
N ALA A 211 -3.37 22.39 -11.32
CA ALA A 211 -2.77 23.61 -10.79
C ALA A 211 -1.34 23.34 -10.29
N ALA A 212 -1.14 22.31 -9.47
CA ALA A 212 0.18 21.93 -8.98
C ALA A 212 1.14 21.56 -10.13
N HIS A 213 0.65 20.89 -11.17
CA HIS A 213 1.44 20.58 -12.36
C HIS A 213 1.93 21.85 -13.08
N ARG A 214 1.03 22.85 -13.26
CA ARG A 214 1.40 24.14 -13.87
C ARG A 214 2.44 24.90 -13.03
N ASP A 215 2.34 24.79 -11.70
CA ASP A 215 3.24 25.47 -10.77
C ASP A 215 4.58 24.73 -10.57
N GLY A 216 4.75 23.54 -11.19
CA GLY A 216 5.94 22.72 -11.04
C GLY A 216 6.07 22.12 -9.63
N ASP A 217 4.94 21.79 -8.99
CA ASP A 217 4.89 21.30 -7.61
C ASP A 217 4.31 19.88 -7.52
N THR A 218 4.24 19.32 -6.30
CA THR A 218 3.72 17.98 -6.01
C THR A 218 2.71 18.02 -4.88
N LEU A 219 1.76 17.08 -4.89
CA LEU A 219 0.68 17.00 -3.91
C LEU A 219 0.71 15.70 -3.12
N GLY A 220 0.40 15.82 -1.85
CA GLY A 220 0.03 14.73 -0.97
C GLY A 220 -1.48 14.61 -0.82
N GLY A 221 -1.93 13.74 0.08
CA GLY A 221 -3.34 13.56 0.38
C GLY A 221 -3.59 12.38 1.31
N VAL A 222 -4.85 12.01 1.43
CA VAL A 222 -5.30 10.94 2.32
C VAL A 222 -6.10 9.91 1.53
N VAL A 223 -5.81 8.64 1.77
CA VAL A 223 -6.58 7.49 1.28
C VAL A 223 -7.24 6.78 2.46
N GLU A 224 -8.38 6.15 2.22
CA GLU A 224 -9.03 5.24 3.17
C GLU A 224 -9.15 3.85 2.54
N VAL A 225 -8.74 2.84 3.31
CA VAL A 225 -8.95 1.43 2.98
C VAL A 225 -10.11 0.91 3.80
N LEU A 226 -11.03 0.24 3.13
CA LEU A 226 -12.21 -0.40 3.73
C LEU A 226 -12.07 -1.92 3.57
N ALA A 227 -12.24 -2.68 4.68
CA ALA A 227 -12.39 -4.12 4.61
C ALA A 227 -13.78 -4.52 5.13
N PHE A 228 -14.49 -5.27 4.31
CA PHE A 228 -15.87 -5.70 4.55
C PHE A 228 -15.92 -7.16 4.97
N ASN A 229 -17.03 -7.56 5.58
CA ASN A 229 -17.28 -8.92 6.06
C ASN A 229 -16.26 -9.38 7.11
N MET A 230 -15.80 -8.44 7.92
CA MET A 230 -14.83 -8.73 8.98
C MET A 230 -15.46 -9.62 10.05
N PRO A 231 -14.88 -10.80 10.36
CA PRO A 231 -15.34 -11.55 11.54
C PRO A 231 -14.94 -10.80 12.83
N PRO A 232 -15.71 -10.89 13.90
CA PRO A 232 -15.26 -10.37 15.19
C PRO A 232 -14.09 -11.22 15.73
N GLY A 233 -13.14 -10.57 16.42
CA GLY A 233 -12.10 -11.23 17.20
C GLY A 233 -10.81 -11.55 16.43
N LEU A 234 -10.52 -10.94 15.27
CA LEU A 234 -9.16 -10.91 14.73
C LEU A 234 -8.29 -9.95 15.54
N GLY A 235 -7.05 -10.33 15.80
CA GLY A 235 -6.16 -9.60 16.72
C GLY A 235 -6.41 -9.98 18.19
N SER A 236 -5.86 -9.20 19.12
CA SER A 236 -5.96 -9.50 20.55
C SER A 236 -5.81 -8.25 21.41
N HIS A 237 -6.51 -8.22 22.55
CA HIS A 237 -6.36 -7.21 23.59
C HIS A 237 -5.25 -7.56 24.62
N VAL A 238 -4.71 -8.78 24.57
CA VAL A 238 -3.86 -9.33 25.62
C VAL A 238 -2.50 -8.65 25.70
N HIS A 239 -1.92 -8.27 24.54
CA HIS A 239 -0.63 -7.60 24.47
C HIS A 239 -0.59 -6.62 23.30
N TRP A 240 0.20 -5.53 23.42
CA TRP A 240 0.21 -4.41 22.47
C TRP A 240 0.58 -4.81 21.04
N ASP A 241 1.54 -5.73 20.86
CA ASP A 241 2.02 -6.19 19.55
C ASP A 241 1.07 -7.18 18.84
N ARG A 242 0.06 -7.70 19.57
CA ARG A 242 -0.97 -8.58 19.05
C ARG A 242 -2.25 -7.84 18.65
N ARG A 243 -2.31 -6.54 18.94
CA ARG A 243 -3.44 -5.69 18.57
C ARG A 243 -3.51 -5.52 17.05
N LEU A 244 -4.69 -5.73 16.48
CA LEU A 244 -4.92 -5.60 15.04
C LEU A 244 -4.67 -4.17 14.55
N ASP A 245 -5.18 -3.17 15.29
CA ASP A 245 -4.98 -1.75 14.97
C ASP A 245 -3.50 -1.36 14.96
N ALA A 246 -2.69 -1.84 15.92
CA ALA A 246 -1.26 -1.58 15.98
C ALA A 246 -0.51 -2.21 14.80
N ARG A 247 -0.86 -3.45 14.43
CA ARG A 247 -0.25 -4.14 13.28
C ARG A 247 -0.60 -3.46 11.96
N LEU A 248 -1.86 -3.06 11.78
CA LEU A 248 -2.34 -2.30 10.62
C LEU A 248 -1.61 -0.96 10.51
N ALA A 249 -1.55 -0.20 11.61
CA ALA A 249 -0.86 1.09 11.64
C ALA A 249 0.62 0.95 11.27
N GLY A 250 1.33 -0.03 11.84
CA GLY A 250 2.74 -0.29 11.54
C GLY A 250 2.98 -0.68 10.08
N ALA A 251 2.15 -1.57 9.53
CA ALA A 251 2.27 -2.02 8.15
C ALA A 251 2.00 -0.88 7.14
N VAL A 252 0.95 -0.08 7.36
CA VAL A 252 0.60 1.03 6.48
C VAL A 252 1.59 2.19 6.63
N MET A 253 2.07 2.50 7.84
CA MET A 253 3.13 3.49 8.07
C MET A 253 4.44 3.12 7.36
N GLY A 254 4.70 1.82 7.14
CA GLY A 254 5.86 1.31 6.40
C GLY A 254 5.78 1.51 4.88
N ILE A 255 4.73 2.12 4.33
CA ILE A 255 4.64 2.49 2.91
C ILE A 255 5.41 3.80 2.68
N GLN A 256 6.14 3.88 1.57
CA GLN A 256 6.89 5.08 1.20
C GLN A 256 5.98 6.32 1.20
N ALA A 257 6.50 7.42 1.72
CA ALA A 257 5.84 8.73 1.86
C ALA A 257 4.63 8.80 2.81
N ILE A 258 4.19 7.73 3.44
CA ILE A 258 3.17 7.80 4.49
C ILE A 258 3.75 8.44 5.75
N LYS A 259 3.00 9.39 6.32
CA LYS A 259 3.39 10.20 7.49
C LYS A 259 2.37 10.17 8.63
N GLY A 260 1.20 9.58 8.38
CA GLY A 260 0.16 9.42 9.39
C GLY A 260 -0.73 8.22 9.04
N VAL A 261 -1.22 7.53 10.06
CA VAL A 261 -2.20 6.45 9.95
C VAL A 261 -3.26 6.67 11.02
N GLU A 262 -4.52 6.50 10.64
CA GLU A 262 -5.66 6.52 11.54
C GLU A 262 -6.50 5.26 11.38
N ILE A 263 -7.09 4.80 12.47
CA ILE A 263 -8.12 3.75 12.47
C ILE A 263 -9.47 4.42 12.76
N GLY A 264 -10.45 4.20 11.88
CA GLY A 264 -11.74 4.87 11.96
C GLY A 264 -11.61 6.39 11.88
N ASP A 265 -12.27 7.09 12.82
CA ASP A 265 -12.24 8.55 12.87
C ASP A 265 -10.96 9.13 13.52
N GLY A 266 -10.05 8.28 14.01
CA GLY A 266 -8.70 8.64 14.46
C GLY A 266 -8.65 9.93 15.30
N PHE A 267 -7.96 10.95 14.81
CA PHE A 267 -7.79 12.24 15.49
C PHE A 267 -9.11 12.99 15.72
N GLN A 268 -10.12 12.80 14.84
CA GLN A 268 -11.44 13.41 15.04
C GLN A 268 -12.14 12.85 16.30
N THR A 269 -11.95 11.56 16.60
CA THR A 269 -12.49 10.94 17.81
C THR A 269 -11.93 11.60 19.07
N ALA A 270 -10.64 11.98 19.07
CA ALA A 270 -9.99 12.63 20.21
C ALA A 270 -10.60 14.01 20.55
N SER A 271 -11.25 14.69 19.60
CA SER A 271 -11.93 15.97 19.81
C SER A 271 -13.37 15.85 20.34
N ARG A 272 -13.93 14.64 20.39
CA ARG A 272 -15.30 14.37 20.85
C ARG A 272 -15.35 14.12 22.35
N ARG A 273 -16.50 14.45 22.96
CA ARG A 273 -16.81 13.97 24.30
C ARG A 273 -17.14 12.49 24.27
N GLY A 274 -16.77 11.73 25.30
CA GLY A 274 -16.94 10.27 25.37
C GLY A 274 -18.37 9.79 25.04
N SER A 275 -19.39 10.49 25.48
CA SER A 275 -20.81 10.17 25.21
C SER A 275 -21.21 10.21 23.72
N VAL A 276 -20.40 10.82 22.86
CA VAL A 276 -20.64 10.92 21.41
C VAL A 276 -19.44 10.41 20.58
N ALA A 277 -18.39 9.91 21.26
CA ALA A 277 -17.20 9.38 20.61
C ALA A 277 -17.32 7.88 20.30
N HIS A 278 -17.98 7.14 21.19
CA HIS A 278 -18.05 5.68 21.09
C HIS A 278 -19.28 5.23 20.30
N ASP A 279 -19.17 4.07 19.66
CA ASP A 279 -20.23 3.44 18.89
C ASP A 279 -21.15 2.67 19.83
N GLU A 280 -22.39 3.15 20.01
CA GLU A 280 -23.37 2.50 20.86
C GLU A 280 -23.77 1.14 20.27
N ILE A 281 -23.95 0.16 21.16
CA ILE A 281 -24.30 -1.22 20.79
C ILE A 281 -25.83 -1.35 20.88
N GLU A 282 -26.45 -1.88 19.82
CA GLU A 282 -27.90 -2.06 19.76
C GLU A 282 -28.27 -3.37 19.04
N LYS A 283 -29.53 -3.76 19.12
CA LYS A 283 -30.09 -4.82 18.30
C LYS A 283 -30.76 -4.23 17.06
N ASN A 284 -30.39 -4.72 15.91
CA ASN A 284 -31.07 -4.36 14.67
C ASN A 284 -32.45 -5.04 14.54
N SER A 285 -33.21 -4.74 13.49
CA SER A 285 -34.55 -5.31 13.24
C SER A 285 -34.56 -6.83 13.07
N LYS A 286 -33.41 -7.46 12.82
CA LYS A 286 -33.24 -8.92 12.69
C LYS A 286 -32.81 -9.57 14.01
N GLY A 287 -32.60 -8.78 15.07
CA GLY A 287 -32.17 -9.25 16.38
C GLY A 287 -30.66 -9.41 16.53
N SER A 288 -29.88 -9.08 15.51
CA SER A 288 -28.40 -9.11 15.58
C SER A 288 -27.86 -7.91 16.34
N ILE A 289 -26.76 -8.12 17.06
CA ILE A 289 -26.04 -7.06 17.75
C ILE A 289 -25.15 -6.32 16.75
N VAL A 290 -25.34 -5.01 16.65
CA VAL A 290 -24.61 -4.11 15.73
C VAL A 290 -24.15 -2.85 16.45
N ARG A 291 -23.25 -2.09 15.82
CA ARG A 291 -22.90 -0.74 16.25
C ARG A 291 -23.77 0.26 15.50
N ARG A 292 -24.23 1.29 16.21
CA ARG A 292 -25.08 2.36 15.63
C ARG A 292 -24.27 3.28 14.71
N THR A 293 -22.98 3.42 14.96
CA THR A 293 -22.02 4.22 14.18
C THR A 293 -20.75 3.42 13.97
N ASP A 294 -19.83 3.91 13.13
CA ASP A 294 -18.57 3.22 12.78
C ASP A 294 -17.35 4.12 13.01
N ARG A 295 -17.34 4.83 14.15
CA ARG A 295 -16.27 5.77 14.52
C ARG A 295 -14.99 5.05 14.92
N ALA A 296 -15.12 3.90 15.58
CA ALA A 296 -14.00 3.04 15.94
C ALA A 296 -13.30 2.41 14.74
N GLY A 297 -13.95 2.43 13.56
CA GLY A 297 -13.38 1.89 12.34
C GLY A 297 -13.15 0.40 12.35
N GLY A 298 -14.10 -0.36 12.90
CA GLY A 298 -14.11 -1.83 12.87
C GLY A 298 -13.21 -2.50 13.90
N THR A 299 -12.56 -1.75 14.80
CA THR A 299 -11.72 -2.33 15.87
C THR A 299 -12.06 -1.77 17.24
N GLU A 300 -12.11 -2.65 18.25
CA GLU A 300 -12.28 -2.31 19.65
C GLU A 300 -11.28 -3.11 20.50
N GLY A 301 -10.54 -2.42 21.35
CA GLY A 301 -9.54 -3.07 22.22
C GLY A 301 -8.45 -3.84 21.47
N GLY A 302 -8.17 -3.50 20.20
CA GLY A 302 -7.18 -4.20 19.37
C GLY A 302 -7.71 -5.45 18.66
N MET A 303 -9.03 -5.65 18.65
CA MET A 303 -9.69 -6.76 17.95
C MET A 303 -10.71 -6.24 16.95
N SER A 304 -10.91 -6.95 15.85
CA SER A 304 -12.03 -6.68 14.93
C SER A 304 -13.36 -6.91 15.65
N ASN A 305 -14.34 -6.04 15.40
CA ASN A 305 -15.63 -6.04 16.09
C ASN A 305 -16.82 -6.51 15.22
N GLY A 306 -16.55 -6.92 13.96
CA GLY A 306 -17.56 -7.38 13.01
C GLY A 306 -18.08 -6.29 12.06
N GLU A 307 -17.76 -5.02 12.32
CA GLU A 307 -18.13 -3.91 11.45
C GLU A 307 -17.06 -3.66 10.36
N ILE A 308 -17.29 -2.69 9.48
CA ILE A 308 -16.34 -2.33 8.41
C ILE A 308 -15.03 -1.85 9.04
N LEU A 309 -13.92 -2.49 8.67
CA LEU A 309 -12.60 -1.99 9.06
C LEU A 309 -12.23 -0.78 8.20
N ARG A 310 -11.85 0.32 8.86
CA ARG A 310 -11.47 1.59 8.21
C ARG A 310 -10.07 1.99 8.61
N VAL A 311 -9.16 2.04 7.63
CA VAL A 311 -7.75 2.45 7.84
C VAL A 311 -7.42 3.61 6.91
N ARG A 312 -7.03 4.75 7.46
CA ARG A 312 -6.63 5.94 6.70
C ARG A 312 -5.12 6.10 6.68
N ALA A 313 -4.58 6.55 5.56
CA ALA A 313 -3.18 6.82 5.40
C ALA A 313 -2.96 8.21 4.80
N ALA A 314 -2.18 9.03 5.48
CA ALA A 314 -1.79 10.36 5.03
C ALA A 314 -0.43 10.29 4.34
N MET A 315 -0.40 10.60 3.05
CA MET A 315 0.78 10.63 2.21
C MET A 315 1.27 12.07 2.04
N LYS A 316 2.55 12.31 2.33
CA LYS A 316 3.18 13.60 2.01
C LYS A 316 3.35 13.78 0.50
N PRO A 317 3.52 15.02 -0.01
CA PRO A 317 3.95 15.28 -1.38
C PRO A 317 5.22 14.52 -1.74
N ILE A 318 5.36 14.15 -3.01
CA ILE A 318 6.55 13.47 -3.51
C ILE A 318 7.75 14.41 -3.43
N SER A 319 8.87 13.92 -2.90
CA SER A 319 10.07 14.71 -2.62
C SER A 319 10.89 15.10 -3.87
N THR A 320 10.60 14.53 -5.02
CA THR A 320 11.16 14.97 -6.30
C THR A 320 10.24 16.04 -6.89
N VAL A 321 10.50 17.30 -6.53
CA VAL A 321 9.69 18.46 -6.92
C VAL A 321 10.30 19.08 -8.17
N PRO A 322 9.53 19.31 -9.28
CA PRO A 322 10.04 19.96 -10.48
C PRO A 322 10.63 21.35 -10.19
N LYS A 323 9.98 22.16 -9.33
CA LYS A 323 10.55 23.38 -8.76
C LYS A 323 11.62 22.99 -7.72
N ALA A 324 12.84 22.76 -8.19
CA ALA A 324 13.93 22.18 -7.41
C ALA A 324 14.18 22.93 -6.09
N LEU A 325 14.16 22.19 -4.99
CA LEU A 325 14.43 22.69 -3.64
C LEU A 325 15.94 22.90 -3.42
N ASP A 326 16.27 23.75 -2.47
CA ASP A 326 17.66 23.96 -2.05
C ASP A 326 18.22 22.72 -1.36
N THR A 327 19.50 22.43 -1.60
CA THR A 327 20.28 21.36 -1.00
C THR A 327 21.76 21.71 -1.01
N VAL A 328 22.61 20.77 -0.61
CA VAL A 328 24.06 20.88 -0.67
C VAL A 328 24.59 19.78 -1.58
N ASP A 329 25.57 20.08 -2.42
CA ASP A 329 26.35 19.08 -3.11
C ASP A 329 27.37 18.48 -2.12
N VAL A 330 27.13 17.25 -1.67
CA VAL A 330 27.95 16.62 -0.62
C VAL A 330 29.38 16.31 -1.06
N ALA A 331 29.66 16.31 -2.37
CA ALA A 331 31.00 16.09 -2.90
C ALA A 331 31.86 17.38 -2.81
N THR A 332 31.26 18.56 -2.93
CA THR A 332 31.97 19.84 -2.91
C THR A 332 31.72 20.67 -1.62
N GLY A 333 30.62 20.38 -0.93
CA GLY A 333 30.16 21.18 0.21
C GLY A 333 29.48 22.49 -0.18
N GLU A 334 29.21 22.72 -1.47
CA GLU A 334 28.62 23.96 -1.97
C GLU A 334 27.09 23.89 -1.99
N ASP A 335 26.44 25.04 -1.86
CA ASP A 335 25.00 25.19 -2.04
C ASP A 335 24.59 24.75 -3.45
N ALA A 336 23.51 24.00 -3.56
CA ALA A 336 23.05 23.43 -4.81
C ALA A 336 21.50 23.35 -4.89
N LYS A 337 20.98 23.01 -6.05
CA LYS A 337 19.59 22.58 -6.23
C LYS A 337 19.51 21.08 -6.24
N ALA A 338 18.48 20.54 -5.61
CA ALA A 338 18.23 19.11 -5.54
C ALA A 338 18.09 18.49 -6.96
N ILE A 339 18.42 17.20 -7.06
CA ILE A 339 18.33 16.46 -8.31
C ILE A 339 16.88 16.50 -8.81
N ASN A 340 16.70 17.02 -10.05
CA ASN A 340 15.44 16.96 -10.75
C ASN A 340 15.37 15.64 -11.52
N GLN A 341 14.46 14.75 -11.12
CA GLN A 341 14.12 13.54 -11.85
C GLN A 341 12.65 13.59 -12.25
N ARG A 342 12.27 12.87 -13.30
CA ARG A 342 10.88 12.72 -13.69
C ARG A 342 10.10 12.13 -12.52
N SER A 343 9.05 12.81 -12.09
CA SER A 343 8.24 12.43 -10.95
C SER A 343 6.74 12.55 -11.27
N ASP A 344 5.93 11.88 -10.47
CA ASP A 344 4.50 12.10 -10.42
C ASP A 344 4.21 13.46 -9.76
N VAL A 345 3.18 14.16 -10.19
CA VAL A 345 2.63 15.31 -9.45
C VAL A 345 1.87 14.85 -8.21
N CYS A 346 1.13 13.75 -8.35
CA CYS A 346 0.35 13.13 -7.29
C CYS A 346 0.39 11.62 -7.39
N ALA A 347 0.73 10.93 -6.30
CA ALA A 347 0.73 9.47 -6.21
C ALA A 347 -0.32 8.93 -5.20
N VAL A 348 -1.19 9.79 -4.69
CA VAL A 348 -2.20 9.44 -3.68
C VAL A 348 -3.13 8.31 -4.16
N PRO A 349 -3.67 8.31 -5.41
CA PRO A 349 -4.51 7.20 -5.88
C PRO A 349 -3.79 5.84 -5.84
N ALA A 350 -2.51 5.81 -6.23
CA ALA A 350 -1.70 4.60 -6.20
C ALA A 350 -1.41 4.13 -4.76
N ALA A 351 -1.19 5.08 -3.83
CA ALA A 351 -0.96 4.76 -2.42
C ALA A 351 -2.16 4.01 -1.80
N GLY A 352 -3.39 4.28 -2.26
CA GLY A 352 -4.58 3.53 -1.86
C GLY A 352 -4.46 2.04 -2.20
N VAL A 353 -4.05 1.69 -3.41
CA VAL A 353 -3.89 0.29 -3.83
C VAL A 353 -2.75 -0.41 -3.06
N VAL A 354 -1.66 0.32 -2.77
CA VAL A 354 -0.58 -0.21 -1.93
C VAL A 354 -1.06 -0.42 -0.49
N ALA A 355 -1.85 0.50 0.05
CA ALA A 355 -2.44 0.36 1.39
C ALA A 355 -3.41 -0.83 1.47
N GLU A 356 -4.24 -1.07 0.43
CA GLU A 356 -5.07 -2.29 0.33
C GLU A 356 -4.21 -3.56 0.46
N ALA A 357 -3.07 -3.62 -0.23
CA ALA A 357 -2.18 -4.77 -0.19
C ALA A 357 -1.58 -4.98 1.21
N MET A 358 -1.15 -3.91 1.88
CA MET A 358 -0.61 -3.99 3.24
C MET A 358 -1.69 -4.41 4.25
N VAL A 359 -2.90 -3.88 4.14
CA VAL A 359 -4.05 -4.31 4.96
C VAL A 359 -4.37 -5.78 4.72
N ALA A 360 -4.38 -6.24 3.46
CA ALA A 360 -4.62 -7.64 3.11
C ALA A 360 -3.59 -8.58 3.74
N LEU A 361 -2.30 -8.23 3.71
CA LEU A 361 -1.23 -9.03 4.32
C LEU A 361 -1.41 -9.15 5.84
N VAL A 362 -1.74 -8.05 6.53
CA VAL A 362 -1.99 -8.07 7.97
C VAL A 362 -3.23 -8.89 8.32
N LEU A 363 -4.32 -8.73 7.56
CA LEU A 363 -5.55 -9.48 7.81
C LEU A 363 -5.37 -10.97 7.51
N ALA A 364 -4.63 -11.34 6.47
CA ALA A 364 -4.33 -12.74 6.17
C ALA A 364 -3.55 -13.40 7.31
N GLU A 365 -2.57 -12.69 7.88
CA GLU A 365 -1.83 -13.17 9.04
C GLU A 365 -2.73 -13.32 10.29
N ALA A 366 -3.60 -12.33 10.55
CA ALA A 366 -4.54 -12.39 11.68
C ALA A 366 -5.59 -13.51 11.52
N VAL A 367 -6.05 -13.79 10.31
CA VAL A 367 -6.95 -14.91 9.98
C VAL A 367 -6.26 -16.24 10.23
N LEU A 368 -5.01 -16.40 9.79
CA LEU A 368 -4.22 -17.61 10.03
C LEU A 368 -3.90 -17.82 11.50
N GLU A 369 -3.60 -16.75 12.24
CA GLU A 369 -3.39 -16.83 13.69
C GLU A 369 -4.64 -17.31 14.43
N LYS A 370 -5.82 -16.87 13.99
CA LYS A 370 -7.08 -17.21 14.66
C LYS A 370 -7.64 -18.57 14.24
N PHE A 371 -7.65 -18.86 12.96
CA PHE A 371 -8.34 -20.03 12.40
C PHE A 371 -7.39 -21.15 11.98
N GLY A 372 -6.12 -20.84 11.68
CA GLY A 372 -5.14 -21.82 11.23
C GLY A 372 -5.53 -22.54 9.96
N GLY A 373 -4.98 -23.72 9.77
CA GLY A 373 -5.25 -24.62 8.65
C GLY A 373 -4.14 -24.63 7.60
N ASP A 374 -3.83 -25.84 7.10
CA ASP A 374 -2.84 -26.05 6.04
C ASP A 374 -3.47 -25.94 4.64
N SER A 375 -4.80 -25.90 4.55
CA SER A 375 -5.54 -25.67 3.32
C SER A 375 -6.64 -24.61 3.50
N VAL A 376 -7.02 -23.94 2.39
CA VAL A 376 -8.11 -22.94 2.41
C VAL A 376 -9.44 -23.53 2.89
N THR A 377 -9.71 -24.80 2.58
CA THR A 377 -10.91 -25.51 3.03
C THR A 377 -10.91 -25.72 4.54
N GLU A 378 -9.76 -26.05 5.11
CA GLU A 378 -9.61 -26.20 6.55
C GLU A 378 -9.78 -24.87 7.27
N THR A 379 -9.14 -23.80 6.82
CA THR A 379 -9.30 -22.46 7.38
C THR A 379 -10.77 -22.03 7.33
N ARG A 380 -11.46 -22.25 6.21
CA ARG A 380 -12.89 -21.95 6.04
C ARG A 380 -13.75 -22.73 7.03
N ARG A 381 -13.57 -24.04 7.16
CA ARG A 381 -14.28 -24.86 8.13
C ARG A 381 -14.12 -24.35 9.56
N ASN A 382 -12.91 -23.98 9.94
CA ASN A 382 -12.61 -23.46 11.28
C ASN A 382 -13.27 -22.10 11.51
N PHE A 383 -13.27 -21.24 10.50
CA PHE A 383 -13.98 -19.95 10.51
C PHE A 383 -15.51 -20.16 10.63
N GLU A 384 -16.11 -21.02 9.82
CA GLU A 384 -17.55 -21.29 9.85
C GLU A 384 -17.98 -21.86 11.21
N SER A 385 -17.19 -22.79 11.77
CA SER A 385 -17.43 -23.36 13.11
C SER A 385 -17.37 -22.28 14.20
N TYR A 386 -16.39 -21.37 14.13
CA TYR A 386 -16.29 -20.23 15.03
C TYR A 386 -17.52 -19.31 14.93
N MET A 387 -17.89 -18.91 13.71
CA MET A 387 -19.04 -18.04 13.49
C MET A 387 -20.36 -18.69 13.94
N ALA A 388 -20.49 -20.01 13.80
CA ALA A 388 -21.65 -20.76 14.29
C ALA A 388 -21.73 -20.81 15.81
N SER A 389 -20.57 -20.83 16.50
CA SER A 389 -20.46 -20.93 17.96
C SER A 389 -20.67 -19.62 18.70
N LEU A 390 -20.74 -18.48 18.01
CA LEU A 390 -20.94 -17.18 18.67
C LEU A 390 -22.32 -17.11 19.36
N ASN A 391 -22.31 -16.85 20.67
CA ASN A 391 -23.53 -16.74 21.47
C ASN A 391 -24.27 -15.41 21.27
N TYR A 392 -23.55 -14.38 20.82
CA TYR A 392 -24.10 -13.04 20.59
C TYR A 392 -23.88 -12.68 19.12
N LYS A 393 -24.94 -12.75 18.34
CA LYS A 393 -24.93 -12.46 16.89
C LYS A 393 -25.75 -11.24 16.59
#